data_e04c616bff1b8311396a08b04b5d3563
#
_entry.id   e04c616bff1b8311396a08b04b5d3563
#
_cell.length_a   1.000
_cell.length_b   1.000
_cell.length_c   1.000
_cell.angle_alpha   90.00
_cell.angle_beta   90.00
_cell.angle_gamma   90.00
#
_symmetry.space_group_name_H-M   'P 1'
#
loop_
_entity.id
_entity.type
_entity.pdbx_description
1 polymer ?
#
loop_
_entity_poly.entity_id
_entity_poly.type
_entity_poly.pdbx_seq_one_letter_code
_entity_poly.pdbx_strand_id
1 'polypeptide(L)'
;KTSDPLDFFTDTDDEDYKQKNGFLVNREFRMNLFAVKAMLARVYCYKGDAESKALAVKYAREVIDANEHFKLIDAQSAANYNSIRYSEQIFGISIHELDKLLTANHMDAESKRSDMHYTTSEDNFNEFYETAGAGVTDWRKLPEMFELTGSSDVVAFCRKYNQKPLKEAYGYVGANAIPLIRLPEMYYIVAECEPNAQKSADALNAVRFARGISFTDEIRTEHYDDPEPMPGVSRTQTKRINEIMKEYRKEFFAEGKLFFVLKAHNYETWLGCAVKSMAKAQYQIPLPDGETIHGNNN
;
A
#
# COMPACT_ATOMS: atom_id res chain seq x y z
N LYS A 1 24.40 17.01 -7.17
CA LYS A 1 23.80 17.89 -6.16
C LYS A 1 22.45 17.34 -5.84
N THR A 2 22.27 16.81 -4.66
CA THR A 2 20.98 16.58 -4.05
C THR A 2 20.37 17.95 -3.84
N SER A 3 19.57 18.41 -4.80
CA SER A 3 18.73 19.55 -4.50
C SER A 3 17.76 19.08 -3.45
N ASP A 4 17.85 19.66 -2.30
CA ASP A 4 16.94 19.49 -1.23
C ASP A 4 15.52 19.68 -1.77
N PRO A 5 14.63 18.76 -1.58
CA PRO A 5 13.23 18.97 -1.90
C PRO A 5 12.64 19.91 -0.84
N LEU A 6 12.84 21.19 -1.03
CA LEU A 6 12.02 22.18 -0.39
C LEU A 6 10.58 21.89 -0.83
N ASP A 7 9.71 21.66 0.12
CA ASP A 7 8.28 21.48 -0.08
C ASP A 7 7.88 20.32 -1.00
N PHE A 8 7.91 19.12 -0.44
CA PHE A 8 7.49 17.91 -1.14
C PHE A 8 6.00 17.97 -1.52
N PHE A 9 5.18 18.51 -0.63
CA PHE A 9 3.76 18.80 -0.83
C PHE A 9 3.62 20.32 -0.98
N THR A 10 3.56 20.80 -2.21
CA THR A 10 3.71 22.22 -2.50
C THR A 10 2.46 23.02 -2.23
N ASP A 11 2.62 24.10 -1.50
CA ASP A 11 1.68 25.21 -1.52
C ASP A 11 1.86 26.01 -2.83
N THR A 12 0.78 26.14 -3.61
CA THR A 12 0.79 26.86 -4.88
C THR A 12 0.97 28.38 -4.71
N ASP A 13 0.89 28.89 -3.47
CA ASP A 13 1.11 30.28 -3.15
C ASP A 13 2.57 30.63 -2.86
N ASP A 14 3.45 29.62 -2.81
CA ASP A 14 4.88 29.79 -2.58
C ASP A 14 5.54 30.63 -3.69
N GLU A 15 6.41 31.56 -3.28
CA GLU A 15 7.22 32.37 -4.19
C GLU A 15 8.14 31.52 -5.07
N ASP A 16 8.60 30.36 -4.60
CA ASP A 16 9.38 29.39 -5.38
C ASP A 16 8.57 28.77 -6.53
N TYR A 17 7.26 28.59 -6.34
CA TYR A 17 6.35 28.19 -7.41
C TYR A 17 6.33 29.22 -8.54
N LYS A 18 6.18 30.49 -8.18
CA LYS A 18 6.12 31.61 -9.13
C LYS A 18 7.45 31.81 -9.86
N GLN A 19 8.57 31.70 -9.15
CA GLN A 19 9.91 31.91 -9.72
C GLN A 19 10.36 30.79 -10.66
N LYS A 20 9.93 29.54 -10.43
CA LYS A 20 10.37 28.36 -11.20
C LYS A 20 9.32 27.86 -12.19
N ASN A 21 8.32 28.67 -12.50
CA ASN A 21 7.22 28.34 -13.43
C ASN A 21 6.54 26.98 -13.11
N GLY A 22 6.42 26.63 -11.85
CA GLY A 22 5.82 25.39 -11.41
C GLY A 22 6.62 24.11 -11.69
N PHE A 23 7.85 24.21 -12.19
CA PHE A 23 8.65 23.02 -12.53
C PHE A 23 8.97 22.12 -11.32
N LEU A 24 9.12 22.71 -10.13
CA LEU A 24 9.47 21.99 -8.91
C LEU A 24 8.28 21.68 -8.00
N VAL A 25 7.07 21.95 -8.42
CA VAL A 25 5.86 21.63 -7.65
C VAL A 25 5.32 20.24 -7.96
N ASN A 26 4.47 19.71 -7.07
CA ASN A 26 3.86 18.38 -7.17
C ASN A 26 4.90 17.30 -7.41
N ARG A 27 5.97 17.30 -6.62
CA ARG A 27 7.12 16.41 -6.79
C ARG A 27 6.78 14.96 -6.47
N GLU A 28 5.73 14.74 -5.71
CA GLU A 28 5.14 13.45 -5.40
C GLU A 28 4.54 12.73 -6.62
N PHE A 29 4.36 13.45 -7.75
CA PHE A 29 3.97 12.87 -9.06
C PHE A 29 5.15 12.75 -10.03
N ARG A 30 6.37 12.92 -9.54
CA ARG A 30 7.59 12.83 -10.34
C ARG A 30 8.56 11.85 -9.72
N MET A 31 9.44 11.29 -10.52
CA MET A 31 10.53 10.46 -10.03
C MET A 31 11.58 11.35 -9.33
N ASN A 32 11.24 11.75 -8.11
CA ASN A 32 12.09 12.55 -7.22
C ASN A 32 13.13 11.66 -6.53
N LEU A 33 14.05 12.27 -5.74
CA LEU A 33 15.11 11.54 -5.04
C LEU A 33 14.57 10.42 -4.13
N PHE A 34 13.51 10.69 -3.37
CA PHE A 34 12.92 9.71 -2.47
C PHE A 34 12.18 8.61 -3.23
N ALA A 35 11.53 8.93 -4.36
CA ALA A 35 10.93 7.95 -5.25
C ALA A 35 11.97 6.98 -5.82
N VAL A 36 13.15 7.49 -6.20
CA VAL A 36 14.27 6.64 -6.65
C VAL A 36 14.77 5.73 -5.53
N LYS A 37 14.98 6.27 -4.32
CA LYS A 37 15.38 5.48 -3.15
C LYS A 37 14.36 4.41 -2.80
N ALA A 38 13.08 4.77 -2.76
CA ALA A 38 11.99 3.84 -2.49
C ALA A 38 11.88 2.74 -3.56
N MET A 39 12.09 3.08 -4.84
CA MET A 39 12.12 2.11 -5.92
C MET A 39 13.33 1.17 -5.79
N LEU A 40 14.50 1.69 -5.44
CA LEU A 40 15.68 0.86 -5.17
C LEU A 40 15.42 -0.09 -4.00
N ALA A 41 14.83 0.39 -2.90
CA ALA A 41 14.45 -0.46 -1.78
C ALA A 41 13.53 -1.61 -2.22
N ARG A 42 12.50 -1.32 -3.02
CA ARG A 42 11.58 -2.32 -3.56
C ARG A 42 12.29 -3.35 -4.45
N VAL A 43 13.13 -2.91 -5.39
CA VAL A 43 13.85 -3.79 -6.32
C VAL A 43 14.82 -4.69 -5.57
N TYR A 44 15.58 -4.16 -4.62
CA TYR A 44 16.50 -4.95 -3.82
C TYR A 44 15.80 -5.92 -2.87
N CYS A 45 14.66 -5.54 -2.28
CA CYS A 45 13.82 -6.44 -1.51
C CYS A 45 13.34 -7.61 -2.40
N TYR A 46 12.84 -7.32 -3.60
CA TYR A 46 12.38 -8.33 -4.55
C TYR A 46 13.51 -9.27 -5.02
N LYS A 47 14.73 -8.76 -5.19
CA LYS A 47 15.90 -9.57 -5.55
C LYS A 47 16.28 -10.58 -4.45
N GLY A 48 16.22 -10.19 -3.18
CA GLY A 48 16.12 -11.08 -2.03
C GLY A 48 17.39 -11.76 -1.55
N ASP A 49 18.53 -11.64 -2.23
CA ASP A 49 19.81 -12.12 -1.70
C ASP A 49 20.30 -11.25 -0.51
N ALA A 50 21.25 -11.76 0.29
CA ALA A 50 21.68 -11.10 1.52
C ALA A 50 22.21 -9.68 1.31
N GLU A 51 23.00 -9.44 0.27
CA GLU A 51 23.54 -8.13 -0.07
C GLU A 51 22.41 -7.18 -0.48
N SER A 52 21.50 -7.66 -1.34
CA SER A 52 20.33 -6.90 -1.79
C SER A 52 19.40 -6.55 -0.62
N LYS A 53 19.16 -7.46 0.31
CA LYS A 53 18.37 -7.18 1.52
C LYS A 53 18.98 -6.06 2.36
N ALA A 54 20.32 -6.06 2.53
CA ALA A 54 21.00 -4.97 3.24
C ALA A 54 20.84 -3.61 2.54
N LEU A 55 20.90 -3.59 1.20
CA LEU A 55 20.65 -2.38 0.40
C LEU A 55 19.17 -1.96 0.46
N ALA A 56 18.24 -2.90 0.46
CA ALA A 56 16.82 -2.62 0.63
C ALA A 56 16.54 -1.90 1.95
N VAL A 57 17.07 -2.42 3.06
CA VAL A 57 16.96 -1.79 4.39
C VAL A 57 17.57 -0.39 4.38
N LYS A 58 18.76 -0.23 3.80
CA LYS A 58 19.46 1.06 3.72
C LYS A 58 18.57 2.11 3.03
N TYR A 59 18.13 1.83 1.81
CA TYR A 59 17.33 2.79 1.04
C TYR A 59 15.95 3.04 1.63
N ALA A 60 15.31 2.02 2.21
CA ALA A 60 14.04 2.19 2.91
C ALA A 60 14.19 3.11 4.13
N ARG A 61 15.23 2.93 4.94
CA ARG A 61 15.51 3.80 6.09
C ARG A 61 15.81 5.23 5.69
N GLU A 62 16.58 5.46 4.61
CA GLU A 62 16.83 6.81 4.11
C GLU A 62 15.54 7.56 3.71
N VAL A 63 14.46 6.85 3.36
CA VAL A 63 13.15 7.46 3.11
C VAL A 63 12.38 7.65 4.43
N ILE A 64 12.41 6.67 5.32
CA ILE A 64 11.75 6.74 6.64
C ILE A 64 12.34 7.89 7.47
N ASP A 65 13.65 8.06 7.45
CA ASP A 65 14.38 9.07 8.23
C ASP A 65 14.15 10.50 7.72
N ALA A 66 13.60 10.65 6.50
CA ALA A 66 13.16 11.94 5.95
C ALA A 66 11.82 12.38 6.55
N ASN A 67 11.73 12.41 7.88
CA ASN A 67 10.50 12.63 8.63
C ASN A 67 9.97 14.07 8.57
N GLU A 68 10.74 15.00 8.04
CA GLU A 68 10.30 16.34 7.68
C GLU A 68 9.36 16.33 6.47
N HIS A 69 9.49 15.31 5.58
CA HIS A 69 8.68 15.18 4.37
C HIS A 69 7.57 14.14 4.50
N PHE A 70 7.86 13.03 5.19
CA PHE A 70 6.94 11.89 5.25
C PHE A 70 6.69 11.49 6.70
N LYS A 71 5.41 11.34 7.06
CA LYS A 71 4.99 10.83 8.37
C LYS A 71 3.86 9.84 8.19
N LEU A 72 3.88 8.78 8.99
CA LEU A 72 2.72 7.92 9.10
C LEU A 72 1.55 8.72 9.68
N ILE A 73 0.42 8.71 8.99
CA ILE A 73 -0.80 9.34 9.50
C ILE A 73 -1.42 8.49 10.61
N ASP A 74 -2.00 9.18 11.57
CA ASP A 74 -2.75 8.58 12.66
C ASP A 74 -4.28 8.58 12.39
N ALA A 75 -5.03 7.97 13.32
CA ALA A 75 -6.49 7.88 13.22
C ALA A 75 -7.17 9.25 13.10
N GLN A 76 -6.65 10.27 13.80
CA GLN A 76 -7.25 11.60 13.80
C GLN A 76 -7.11 12.26 12.43
N SER A 77 -5.94 12.13 11.80
CA SER A 77 -5.69 12.63 10.45
C SER A 77 -6.47 11.84 9.39
N ALA A 78 -6.68 10.55 9.61
CA ALA A 78 -7.45 9.70 8.70
C ALA A 78 -8.95 10.02 8.67
N ALA A 79 -9.53 10.36 9.83
CA ALA A 79 -10.93 10.76 9.93
C ALA A 79 -11.25 12.04 9.12
N ASN A 80 -10.24 12.79 8.71
CA ASN A 80 -10.37 13.96 7.86
C ASN A 80 -10.22 13.64 6.35
N TYR A 81 -10.78 12.52 5.91
CA TYR A 81 -10.95 12.21 4.48
C TYR A 81 -9.71 11.84 3.66
N ASN A 82 -8.62 11.47 4.33
CA ASN A 82 -7.39 11.04 3.64
C ASN A 82 -7.40 9.53 3.29
N SER A 83 -8.41 9.08 2.59
CA SER A 83 -8.63 7.65 2.29
C SER A 83 -7.48 7.02 1.49
N ILE A 84 -6.86 7.75 0.58
CA ILE A 84 -5.66 7.31 -0.18
C ILE A 84 -4.36 7.53 0.59
N ARG A 85 -4.41 8.18 1.76
CA ARG A 85 -3.24 8.57 2.57
C ARG A 85 -2.23 9.38 1.76
N TYR A 86 -2.73 10.42 1.11
CA TYR A 86 -1.97 11.28 0.19
C TYR A 86 -0.70 11.84 0.85
N SER A 87 -0.76 12.24 2.11
CA SER A 87 0.39 12.76 2.87
C SER A 87 1.52 11.74 3.12
N GLU A 88 1.28 10.45 2.88
CA GLU A 88 2.30 9.40 2.91
C GLU A 88 2.85 9.07 1.51
N GLN A 89 2.37 9.73 0.47
CA GLN A 89 2.76 9.45 -0.91
C GLN A 89 4.20 9.90 -1.17
N ILE A 90 5.04 8.97 -1.54
CA ILE A 90 6.42 9.22 -1.99
C ILE A 90 6.43 9.43 -3.50
N PHE A 91 5.63 8.64 -4.20
CA PHE A 91 5.46 8.70 -5.63
C PHE A 91 4.05 8.23 -6.02
N GLY A 92 3.45 8.93 -6.95
CA GLY A 92 2.15 8.60 -7.50
C GLY A 92 1.98 9.09 -8.92
N ILE A 93 0.79 8.91 -9.43
CA ILE A 93 0.36 9.49 -10.71
C ILE A 93 -0.84 10.38 -10.47
N SER A 94 -0.94 11.44 -11.25
CA SER A 94 -2.11 12.30 -11.30
C SER A 94 -2.91 11.98 -12.56
N ILE A 95 -4.18 11.66 -12.39
CA ILE A 95 -5.09 11.35 -13.49
C ILE A 95 -6.13 12.44 -13.58
N HIS A 96 -6.07 13.21 -14.64
CA HIS A 96 -7.02 14.28 -14.88
C HIS A 96 -8.46 13.73 -14.92
N GLU A 97 -9.36 14.39 -14.18
CA GLU A 97 -10.77 13.97 -14.07
C GLU A 97 -10.97 12.51 -13.62
N LEU A 98 -10.17 12.06 -12.66
CA LEU A 98 -10.25 10.70 -12.11
C LEU A 98 -11.68 10.36 -11.65
N ASP A 99 -12.42 11.32 -11.10
CA ASP A 99 -13.81 11.16 -10.70
C ASP A 99 -14.71 10.68 -11.87
N LYS A 100 -14.53 11.23 -13.05
CA LYS A 100 -15.29 10.79 -14.25
C LYS A 100 -14.92 9.36 -14.66
N LEU A 101 -13.64 9.01 -14.57
CA LEU A 101 -13.19 7.65 -14.88
C LEU A 101 -13.72 6.64 -13.87
N LEU A 102 -13.73 6.97 -12.58
CA LEU A 102 -14.28 6.11 -11.53
C LEU A 102 -15.78 5.91 -11.72
N THR A 103 -16.52 6.98 -11.98
CA THR A 103 -17.97 6.92 -12.25
C THR A 103 -18.28 6.13 -13.52
N ALA A 104 -17.56 6.37 -14.61
CA ALA A 104 -17.74 5.66 -15.88
C ALA A 104 -17.49 4.14 -15.76
N ASN A 105 -16.59 3.74 -14.85
CA ASN A 105 -16.28 2.33 -14.58
C ASN A 105 -17.00 1.78 -13.35
N HIS A 106 -17.98 2.50 -12.82
CA HIS A 106 -18.75 2.11 -11.63
C HIS A 106 -17.89 1.83 -10.39
N MET A 107 -16.75 2.50 -10.27
CA MET A 107 -15.80 2.36 -9.15
C MET A 107 -15.97 3.47 -8.11
N ASP A 108 -16.94 4.36 -8.29
CA ASP A 108 -17.28 5.39 -7.32
C ASP A 108 -18.18 4.81 -6.21
N ALA A 109 -18.15 5.48 -5.05
CA ALA A 109 -18.94 5.05 -3.90
C ALA A 109 -20.47 5.16 -4.11
N GLU A 110 -20.90 5.88 -5.15
CA GLU A 110 -22.32 6.15 -5.42
C GLU A 110 -23.00 5.05 -6.24
N SER A 111 -22.26 4.36 -7.12
CA SER A 111 -22.85 3.40 -8.07
C SER A 111 -23.28 2.09 -7.44
N LYS A 112 -22.77 1.72 -6.26
CA LYS A 112 -23.17 0.53 -5.45
C LYS A 112 -23.35 -0.78 -6.23
N ARG A 113 -22.64 -0.94 -7.34
CA ARG A 113 -22.68 -2.18 -8.13
C ARG A 113 -21.60 -3.13 -7.65
N SER A 114 -21.99 -4.17 -6.91
CA SER A 114 -21.08 -5.15 -6.29
C SER A 114 -20.19 -5.91 -7.28
N ASP A 115 -20.61 -6.00 -8.53
CA ASP A 115 -19.88 -6.68 -9.62
C ASP A 115 -18.73 -5.85 -10.20
N MET A 116 -18.68 -4.54 -9.90
CA MET A 116 -17.71 -3.60 -10.47
C MET A 116 -16.85 -2.88 -9.43
N HIS A 117 -17.13 -3.06 -8.14
CA HIS A 117 -16.43 -2.40 -7.05
C HIS A 117 -15.30 -3.27 -6.48
N TYR A 118 -14.32 -2.64 -5.85
CA TYR A 118 -13.38 -3.31 -4.94
C TYR A 118 -14.13 -3.70 -3.67
N THR A 119 -14.75 -4.88 -3.70
CA THR A 119 -15.59 -5.39 -2.62
C THR A 119 -15.05 -6.67 -2.02
N THR A 120 -15.49 -6.97 -0.80
CA THR A 120 -15.28 -8.26 -0.15
C THR A 120 -16.49 -8.60 0.72
N SER A 121 -16.73 -9.88 1.02
CA SER A 121 -17.77 -10.26 1.98
C SER A 121 -17.42 -9.76 3.39
N GLU A 122 -18.44 -9.64 4.24
CA GLU A 122 -18.24 -9.25 5.64
C GLU A 122 -17.34 -10.23 6.38
N ASP A 123 -17.49 -11.52 6.18
CA ASP A 123 -16.66 -12.55 6.81
C ASP A 123 -15.18 -12.37 6.42
N ASN A 124 -14.90 -12.24 5.12
CA ASN A 124 -13.55 -11.96 4.65
C ASN A 124 -13.02 -10.63 5.18
N PHE A 125 -13.87 -9.60 5.25
CA PHE A 125 -13.50 -8.30 5.81
C PHE A 125 -13.11 -8.41 7.28
N ASN A 126 -13.92 -9.13 8.07
CA ASN A 126 -13.68 -9.34 9.50
C ASN A 126 -12.42 -10.16 9.77
N GLU A 127 -12.20 -11.23 9.01
CA GLU A 127 -11.00 -12.05 9.10
C GLU A 127 -9.76 -11.26 8.66
N PHE A 128 -9.87 -10.53 7.58
CA PHE A 128 -8.83 -9.71 6.96
C PHE A 128 -8.33 -8.59 7.89
N TYR A 129 -9.27 -7.89 8.57
CA TYR A 129 -8.95 -6.85 9.55
C TYR A 129 -8.79 -7.39 10.97
N GLU A 130 -8.91 -8.70 11.19
CA GLU A 130 -8.81 -9.32 12.52
C GLU A 130 -9.73 -8.63 13.54
N THR A 131 -10.98 -8.34 13.15
CA THR A 131 -11.91 -7.50 13.93
C THR A 131 -12.28 -8.10 15.29
N ALA A 132 -12.12 -9.40 15.49
CA ALA A 132 -12.31 -10.08 16.78
C ALA A 132 -11.02 -10.16 17.64
N GLY A 133 -9.92 -9.56 17.19
CA GLY A 133 -8.61 -9.63 17.84
C GLY A 133 -7.84 -8.30 17.73
N ALA A 134 -6.59 -8.36 17.30
CA ALA A 134 -5.69 -7.21 17.21
C ALA A 134 -6.25 -6.04 16.38
N GLY A 135 -7.13 -6.30 15.44
CA GLY A 135 -7.75 -5.29 14.58
C GLY A 135 -8.98 -4.58 15.16
N VAL A 136 -9.38 -4.84 16.41
CA VAL A 136 -10.54 -4.16 17.03
C VAL A 136 -10.44 -2.64 16.92
N THR A 137 -9.26 -2.10 17.11
CA THR A 137 -8.99 -0.65 17.10
C THR A 137 -8.38 -0.16 15.78
N ASP A 138 -8.18 -1.03 14.80
CA ASP A 138 -7.61 -0.67 13.49
C ASP A 138 -8.55 0.28 12.74
N TRP A 139 -8.11 1.55 12.59
CA TRP A 139 -8.94 2.56 11.95
C TRP A 139 -9.02 2.43 10.42
N ARG A 140 -8.22 1.56 9.79
CA ARG A 140 -8.31 1.29 8.35
C ARG A 140 -9.64 0.66 7.93
N LYS A 141 -10.41 0.15 8.88
CA LYS A 141 -11.75 -0.41 8.67
C LYS A 141 -12.90 0.59 8.89
N LEU A 142 -12.60 1.84 9.24
CA LEU A 142 -13.61 2.86 9.49
C LEU A 142 -14.50 3.12 8.26
N PRO A 143 -15.71 3.64 8.46
CA PRO A 143 -16.66 3.90 7.37
C PRO A 143 -16.14 4.80 6.25
N GLU A 144 -15.16 5.65 6.56
CA GLU A 144 -14.48 6.50 5.57
C GLU A 144 -13.64 5.70 4.57
N MET A 145 -13.24 4.48 4.96
CA MET A 145 -12.42 3.58 4.15
C MET A 145 -13.24 2.46 3.53
N PHE A 146 -14.25 1.97 4.25
CA PHE A 146 -15.14 0.91 3.81
C PHE A 146 -16.57 1.22 4.22
N GLU A 147 -17.52 0.99 3.32
CA GLU A 147 -18.94 1.01 3.59
C GLU A 147 -19.45 -0.44 3.61
N LEU A 148 -20.02 -0.85 4.73
CA LEU A 148 -20.72 -2.12 4.84
C LEU A 148 -22.16 -1.92 4.42
N THR A 149 -22.65 -2.72 3.47
CA THR A 149 -24.00 -2.62 2.94
C THR A 149 -24.59 -4.01 2.70
N GLY A 150 -25.91 -4.11 2.82
CA GLY A 150 -26.66 -5.36 2.75
C GLY A 150 -27.31 -5.70 4.07
N SER A 151 -28.34 -6.56 4.04
CA SER A 151 -29.07 -7.02 5.23
C SER A 151 -28.91 -8.52 5.49
N SER A 152 -28.65 -9.31 4.47
CA SER A 152 -28.44 -10.77 4.55
C SER A 152 -27.08 -11.18 4.01
N ASP A 153 -26.62 -10.51 2.96
CA ASP A 153 -25.31 -10.74 2.34
C ASP A 153 -24.52 -9.42 2.42
N VAL A 154 -23.93 -9.17 3.60
CA VAL A 154 -23.21 -7.93 3.83
C VAL A 154 -21.91 -7.91 3.04
N VAL A 155 -21.69 -6.82 2.32
CA VAL A 155 -20.53 -6.58 1.49
C VAL A 155 -19.82 -5.30 1.94
N ALA A 156 -18.52 -5.37 2.07
CA ALA A 156 -17.66 -4.22 2.33
C ALA A 156 -17.21 -3.57 1.00
N PHE A 157 -17.62 -2.35 0.77
CA PHE A 157 -17.20 -1.53 -0.37
C PHE A 157 -16.01 -0.67 -0.01
N CYS A 158 -14.94 -0.75 -0.78
CA CYS A 158 -13.79 0.12 -0.61
C CYS A 158 -14.10 1.54 -1.09
N ARG A 159 -13.97 2.51 -0.19
CA ARG A 159 -14.17 3.95 -0.46
C ARG A 159 -12.85 4.70 -0.67
N LYS A 160 -11.74 3.99 -0.79
CA LYS A 160 -10.38 4.57 -0.87
C LYS A 160 -10.27 5.68 -1.93
N TYR A 161 -10.89 5.50 -3.08
CA TYR A 161 -10.82 6.45 -4.19
C TYR A 161 -12.04 7.39 -4.28
N ASN A 162 -12.78 7.59 -3.19
CA ASN A 162 -13.86 8.57 -3.17
C ASN A 162 -13.28 9.98 -3.33
N GLN A 163 -13.57 10.61 -4.48
CA GLN A 163 -12.95 11.85 -4.89
C GLN A 163 -13.47 13.08 -4.13
N LYS A 164 -14.73 13.05 -3.68
CA LYS A 164 -15.34 14.20 -3.02
C LYS A 164 -14.63 14.61 -1.74
N PRO A 165 -14.43 13.71 -0.76
CA PRO A 165 -13.69 14.05 0.45
C PRO A 165 -12.22 14.44 0.18
N LEU A 166 -11.58 13.77 -0.76
CA LEU A 166 -10.18 14.06 -1.13
C LEU A 166 -10.04 15.46 -1.72
N LYS A 167 -11.00 15.87 -2.55
CA LYS A 167 -11.03 17.22 -3.14
C LYS A 167 -11.26 18.29 -2.09
N GLU A 168 -12.11 18.04 -1.11
CA GLU A 168 -12.37 18.96 0.01
C GLU A 168 -11.12 19.13 0.88
N ALA A 169 -10.37 18.05 1.14
CA ALA A 169 -9.19 18.07 2.01
C ALA A 169 -7.90 18.53 1.32
N TYR A 170 -7.68 18.15 0.07
CA TYR A 170 -6.41 18.31 -0.65
C TYR A 170 -6.55 19.00 -2.02
N GLY A 171 -7.71 19.55 -2.32
CA GLY A 171 -7.98 20.19 -3.61
C GLY A 171 -7.92 19.19 -4.79
N TYR A 172 -7.75 19.73 -5.99
CA TYR A 172 -7.72 18.90 -7.21
C TYR A 172 -6.50 18.02 -7.33
N VAL A 173 -5.39 18.38 -6.71
CA VAL A 173 -4.15 17.58 -6.76
C VAL A 173 -4.33 16.27 -6.02
N GLY A 174 -4.79 16.32 -4.78
CA GLY A 174 -5.04 15.12 -3.98
C GLY A 174 -6.21 14.27 -4.51
N ALA A 175 -7.26 14.92 -5.04
CA ALA A 175 -8.41 14.22 -5.62
C ALA A 175 -8.04 13.35 -6.82
N ASN A 176 -7.11 13.81 -7.66
CA ASN A 176 -6.68 13.09 -8.86
C ASN A 176 -5.48 12.17 -8.64
N ALA A 177 -5.04 11.97 -7.38
CA ALA A 177 -3.86 11.22 -7.05
C ALA A 177 -4.13 9.71 -6.95
N ILE A 178 -3.25 8.93 -7.56
CA ILE A 178 -3.16 7.48 -7.33
C ILE A 178 -1.76 7.17 -6.80
N PRO A 179 -1.63 6.86 -5.51
CA PRO A 179 -0.34 6.54 -4.91
C PRO A 179 0.24 5.24 -5.47
N LEU A 180 1.48 5.27 -5.93
CA LEU A 180 2.22 4.11 -6.39
C LEU A 180 3.24 3.61 -5.37
N ILE A 181 3.80 4.53 -4.58
CA ILE A 181 4.70 4.20 -3.46
C ILE A 181 4.30 5.08 -2.29
N ARG A 182 4.04 4.44 -1.15
CA ARG A 182 3.70 5.11 0.11
C ARG A 182 4.65 4.69 1.22
N LEU A 183 4.79 5.55 2.22
CA LEU A 183 5.69 5.36 3.34
C LEU A 183 5.57 4.01 4.07
N PRO A 184 4.38 3.43 4.33
CA PRO A 184 4.26 2.12 4.96
C PRO A 184 5.00 1.00 4.23
N GLU A 185 5.13 1.09 2.91
CA GLU A 185 5.88 0.09 2.15
C GLU A 185 7.37 0.06 2.54
N MET A 186 7.95 1.20 2.85
CA MET A 186 9.33 1.28 3.33
C MET A 186 9.51 0.59 4.67
N TYR A 187 8.56 0.76 5.59
CA TYR A 187 8.55 0.04 6.86
C TYR A 187 8.42 -1.48 6.67
N TYR A 188 7.56 -1.91 5.74
CA TYR A 188 7.39 -3.35 5.45
C TYR A 188 8.63 -3.95 4.78
N ILE A 189 9.32 -3.20 3.92
CA ILE A 189 10.62 -3.63 3.36
C ILE A 189 11.66 -3.78 4.47
N VAL A 190 11.71 -2.86 5.42
CA VAL A 190 12.58 -3.00 6.60
C VAL A 190 12.17 -4.22 7.41
N ALA A 191 10.87 -4.42 7.68
CA ALA A 191 10.39 -5.56 8.43
C ALA A 191 10.77 -6.90 7.76
N GLU A 192 10.75 -6.97 6.44
CA GLU A 192 11.08 -8.18 5.69
C GLU A 192 12.60 -8.44 5.59
N CYS A 193 13.38 -7.38 5.35
CA CYS A 193 14.79 -7.50 4.98
C CYS A 193 15.77 -7.31 6.14
N GLU A 194 15.35 -6.73 7.26
CA GLU A 194 16.20 -6.49 8.44
C GLU A 194 16.54 -7.81 9.15
N PRO A 195 17.82 -8.18 9.27
CA PRO A 195 18.20 -9.44 9.90
C PRO A 195 17.96 -9.46 11.41
N ASN A 196 17.96 -8.32 12.07
CA ASN A 196 17.66 -8.23 13.49
C ASN A 196 16.15 -8.31 13.72
N ALA A 197 15.68 -9.36 14.38
CA ALA A 197 14.27 -9.66 14.61
C ALA A 197 13.56 -8.49 15.33
N GLN A 198 14.19 -7.87 16.34
CA GLN A 198 13.59 -6.74 17.07
C GLN A 198 13.39 -5.54 16.16
N LYS A 199 14.42 -5.12 15.41
CA LYS A 199 14.32 -3.99 14.49
C LYS A 199 13.32 -4.24 13.36
N SER A 200 13.17 -5.49 12.95
CA SER A 200 12.15 -5.92 11.99
C SER A 200 10.75 -5.77 12.56
N ALA A 201 10.52 -6.32 13.76
CA ALA A 201 9.24 -6.20 14.46
C ALA A 201 8.88 -4.76 14.79
N ASP A 202 9.86 -3.94 15.23
CA ASP A 202 9.69 -2.52 15.50
C ASP A 202 9.19 -1.75 14.25
N ALA A 203 9.76 -2.05 13.08
CA ALA A 203 9.32 -1.44 11.83
C ALA A 203 7.87 -1.80 11.48
N LEU A 204 7.48 -3.07 11.66
CA LEU A 204 6.12 -3.52 11.43
C LEU A 204 5.14 -2.88 12.42
N ASN A 205 5.50 -2.88 13.71
CA ASN A 205 4.71 -2.29 14.77
C ASN A 205 4.54 -0.77 14.63
N ALA A 206 5.52 -0.06 14.11
CA ALA A 206 5.42 1.37 13.86
C ALA A 206 4.20 1.71 12.97
N VAL A 207 3.98 0.96 11.90
CA VAL A 207 2.80 1.14 11.04
C VAL A 207 1.54 0.69 11.78
N ARG A 208 1.55 -0.46 12.47
CA ARG A 208 0.41 -1.00 13.21
C ARG A 208 -0.11 0.00 14.25
N PHE A 209 0.78 0.58 15.03
CA PHE A 209 0.43 1.59 16.05
C PHE A 209 -0.11 2.88 15.42
N ALA A 210 0.49 3.33 14.32
CA ALA A 210 -0.05 4.46 13.56
C ALA A 210 -1.45 4.16 12.98
N ARG A 211 -1.80 2.91 12.78
CA ARG A 211 -3.13 2.47 12.34
C ARG A 211 -4.10 2.18 13.51
N GLY A 212 -3.71 2.50 14.73
CA GLY A 212 -4.55 2.39 15.92
C GLY A 212 -4.59 1.00 16.56
N ILE A 213 -3.77 0.07 16.10
CA ILE A 213 -3.62 -1.23 16.77
C ILE A 213 -2.96 -0.99 18.12
N SER A 214 -3.51 -1.63 19.15
CA SER A 214 -3.05 -1.45 20.54
C SER A 214 -1.60 -1.91 20.72
N PHE A 215 -0.86 -1.26 21.61
CA PHE A 215 0.47 -1.72 22.06
C PHE A 215 0.41 -3.09 22.75
N THR A 216 -0.74 -3.51 23.27
CA THR A 216 -0.93 -4.85 23.84
C THR A 216 -0.88 -5.94 22.76
N ASP A 217 -1.16 -5.58 21.52
CA ASP A 217 -1.18 -6.45 20.33
C ASP A 217 0.07 -6.28 19.47
N GLU A 218 1.18 -5.84 20.06
CA GLU A 218 2.45 -5.72 19.36
C GLU A 218 2.93 -7.07 18.82
N ILE A 219 3.55 -7.03 17.66
CA ILE A 219 4.27 -8.20 17.14
C ILE A 219 5.54 -8.37 17.96
N ARG A 220 5.67 -9.52 18.60
CA ARG A 220 6.81 -9.90 19.43
C ARG A 220 7.73 -10.83 18.68
N THR A 221 8.99 -10.86 19.13
CA THR A 221 10.06 -11.58 18.44
C THR A 221 10.17 -13.06 18.82
N GLU A 222 9.40 -13.52 19.81
CA GLU A 222 9.34 -14.94 20.13
C GLU A 222 8.78 -15.74 18.96
N HIS A 223 9.53 -16.72 18.50
CA HIS A 223 9.19 -17.56 17.35
C HIS A 223 8.94 -16.78 16.04
N TYR A 224 9.47 -15.55 15.93
CA TYR A 224 9.17 -14.65 14.82
C TYR A 224 9.66 -15.19 13.46
N ASP A 225 10.80 -15.88 13.46
CA ASP A 225 11.39 -16.48 12.27
C ASP A 225 11.11 -18.00 12.15
N ASP A 226 10.31 -18.56 13.08
CA ASP A 226 9.89 -19.95 13.00
C ASP A 226 8.81 -20.15 11.92
N PRO A 227 8.74 -21.34 11.30
CA PRO A 227 7.67 -21.70 10.39
C PRO A 227 6.30 -21.66 11.07
N GLU A 228 5.36 -20.95 10.47
CA GLU A 228 4.00 -20.81 10.95
C GLU A 228 3.01 -21.07 9.81
N PRO A 229 2.29 -22.23 9.80
CA PRO A 229 1.26 -22.46 8.81
C PRO A 229 0.06 -21.56 9.05
N MET A 230 -0.50 -21.00 7.98
CA MET A 230 -1.73 -20.21 8.04
C MET A 230 -2.90 -20.95 7.36
N PRO A 231 -4.11 -20.90 7.94
CA PRO A 231 -5.31 -21.43 7.30
C PRO A 231 -5.50 -20.83 5.90
N GLY A 232 -5.87 -21.64 4.92
CA GLY A 232 -6.12 -21.19 3.54
C GLY A 232 -4.86 -20.80 2.76
N VAL A 233 -3.67 -20.94 3.32
CA VAL A 233 -2.39 -20.66 2.66
C VAL A 233 -1.64 -21.96 2.39
N SER A 234 -1.32 -22.25 1.13
CA SER A 234 -0.72 -23.52 0.71
C SER A 234 0.73 -23.69 1.13
N ARG A 235 1.45 -22.58 1.32
CA ARG A 235 2.88 -22.59 1.63
C ARG A 235 3.14 -22.06 3.03
N THR A 236 3.75 -22.91 3.87
CA THR A 236 4.23 -22.49 5.18
C THR A 236 5.32 -21.42 5.02
N GLN A 237 5.09 -20.26 5.62
CA GLN A 237 6.04 -19.17 5.75
C GLN A 237 6.51 -19.07 7.21
N THR A 238 7.41 -18.13 7.49
CA THR A 238 7.70 -17.77 8.88
C THR A 238 6.58 -16.86 9.43
N LYS A 239 6.45 -16.80 10.75
CA LYS A 239 5.54 -15.87 11.43
C LYS A 239 5.79 -14.42 10.96
N ARG A 240 7.06 -14.02 10.80
CA ARG A 240 7.46 -12.73 10.25
C ARG A 240 6.76 -12.43 8.92
N ILE A 241 6.89 -13.31 7.95
CA ILE A 241 6.31 -13.12 6.61
C ILE A 241 4.79 -13.13 6.67
N ASN A 242 4.19 -13.98 7.51
CA ASN A 242 2.75 -14.02 7.69
C ASN A 242 2.20 -12.68 8.22
N GLU A 243 2.83 -12.12 9.25
CA GLU A 243 2.41 -10.83 9.82
C GLU A 243 2.61 -9.67 8.83
N ILE A 244 3.73 -9.66 8.10
CA ILE A 244 3.95 -8.67 7.02
C ILE A 244 2.87 -8.81 5.94
N MET A 245 2.53 -10.03 5.52
CA MET A 245 1.49 -10.27 4.50
C MET A 245 0.12 -9.79 4.97
N LYS A 246 -0.26 -10.01 6.22
CA LYS A 246 -1.49 -9.49 6.80
C LYS A 246 -1.54 -7.96 6.70
N GLU A 247 -0.44 -7.29 7.09
CA GLU A 247 -0.35 -5.83 7.05
C GLU A 247 -0.34 -5.29 5.61
N TYR A 248 0.36 -5.93 4.67
CA TYR A 248 0.28 -5.56 3.24
C TYR A 248 -1.15 -5.59 2.71
N ARG A 249 -1.92 -6.63 3.06
CA ARG A 249 -3.31 -6.76 2.64
C ARG A 249 -4.18 -5.64 3.18
N LYS A 250 -4.10 -5.36 4.48
CA LYS A 250 -4.85 -4.28 5.13
C LYS A 250 -4.49 -2.90 4.57
N GLU A 251 -3.18 -2.65 4.37
CA GLU A 251 -2.67 -1.35 3.99
C GLU A 251 -2.89 -1.01 2.51
N PHE A 252 -2.66 -1.99 1.64
CA PHE A 252 -2.62 -1.78 0.20
C PHE A 252 -3.84 -2.38 -0.53
N PHE A 253 -4.95 -2.55 0.19
CA PHE A 253 -6.21 -2.95 -0.45
C PHE A 253 -6.54 -2.01 -1.62
N ALA A 254 -6.92 -2.58 -2.76
CA ALA A 254 -7.24 -1.86 -4.00
C ALA A 254 -6.08 -1.02 -4.62
N GLU A 255 -4.82 -1.25 -4.24
CA GLU A 255 -3.65 -0.57 -4.82
C GLU A 255 -2.83 -1.46 -5.78
N GLY A 256 -3.26 -2.69 -6.06
CA GLY A 256 -2.59 -3.61 -6.99
C GLY A 256 -1.25 -4.19 -6.50
N LYS A 257 -0.80 -3.85 -5.31
CA LYS A 257 0.54 -4.25 -4.81
C LYS A 257 0.61 -5.70 -4.34
N LEU A 258 -0.49 -6.25 -3.87
CA LEU A 258 -0.53 -7.58 -3.29
C LEU A 258 -0.05 -8.66 -4.27
N PHE A 259 -0.35 -8.51 -5.56
CA PHE A 259 0.11 -9.43 -6.62
C PHE A 259 1.63 -9.64 -6.59
N PHE A 260 2.41 -8.57 -6.46
CA PHE A 260 3.87 -8.64 -6.48
C PHE A 260 4.43 -9.32 -5.23
N VAL A 261 3.82 -9.08 -4.08
CA VAL A 261 4.23 -9.71 -2.81
C VAL A 261 3.90 -11.20 -2.82
N LEU A 262 2.70 -11.57 -3.26
CA LEU A 262 2.29 -12.97 -3.42
C LEU A 262 3.23 -13.72 -4.38
N LYS A 263 3.59 -13.08 -5.49
CA LYS A 263 4.56 -13.60 -6.46
C LYS A 263 5.95 -13.80 -5.86
N ALA A 264 6.46 -12.79 -5.13
CA ALA A 264 7.80 -12.85 -4.51
C ALA A 264 7.93 -14.01 -3.53
N HIS A 265 6.88 -14.28 -2.77
CA HIS A 265 6.83 -15.38 -1.79
C HIS A 265 6.26 -16.69 -2.35
N ASN A 266 5.96 -16.75 -3.65
CA ASN A 266 5.42 -17.94 -4.33
C ASN A 266 4.16 -18.52 -3.67
N TYR A 267 3.21 -17.65 -3.30
CA TYR A 267 1.93 -18.10 -2.79
C TYR A 267 1.11 -18.77 -3.90
N GLU A 268 0.54 -19.93 -3.60
CA GLU A 268 -0.39 -20.62 -4.50
C GLU A 268 -1.85 -20.35 -4.09
N THR A 269 -2.09 -20.24 -2.79
CA THR A 269 -3.38 -19.85 -2.23
C THR A 269 -3.16 -18.84 -1.10
N TRP A 270 -4.17 -18.01 -0.86
CA TRP A 270 -4.21 -17.04 0.23
C TRP A 270 -5.66 -16.78 0.63
N LEU A 271 -5.86 -16.18 1.79
CA LEU A 271 -7.19 -15.85 2.28
C LEU A 271 -7.98 -15.02 1.26
N GLY A 272 -9.20 -15.43 0.95
CA GLY A 272 -10.05 -14.78 -0.06
C GLY A 272 -9.63 -15.04 -1.51
N CYS A 273 -8.73 -16.01 -1.75
CA CYS A 273 -8.34 -16.40 -3.10
C CYS A 273 -9.50 -17.12 -3.80
N ALA A 274 -9.95 -16.58 -4.92
CA ALA A 274 -11.03 -17.17 -5.72
C ALA A 274 -10.61 -18.42 -6.51
N VAL A 275 -9.30 -18.60 -6.74
CA VAL A 275 -8.76 -19.76 -7.44
C VAL A 275 -8.27 -20.82 -6.46
N LYS A 276 -8.40 -22.09 -6.83
CA LYS A 276 -7.98 -23.21 -5.95
C LYS A 276 -6.46 -23.28 -5.74
N SER A 277 -5.70 -22.86 -6.75
CA SER A 277 -4.24 -22.78 -6.69
C SER A 277 -3.73 -21.91 -7.84
N MET A 278 -2.83 -21.00 -7.53
CA MET A 278 -2.08 -20.20 -8.52
C MET A 278 -0.83 -20.93 -8.94
N ALA A 279 -0.76 -21.35 -10.19
CA ALA A 279 0.47 -21.88 -10.76
C ALA A 279 1.49 -20.75 -11.05
N LYS A 280 2.78 -21.07 -11.08
CA LYS A 280 3.84 -20.08 -11.40
C LYS A 280 3.59 -19.35 -12.72
N ALA A 281 3.03 -20.04 -13.72
CA ALA A 281 2.70 -19.45 -15.01
C ALA A 281 1.65 -18.32 -14.90
N GLN A 282 0.75 -18.38 -13.92
CA GLN A 282 -0.26 -17.35 -13.72
C GLN A 282 0.29 -16.06 -13.11
N TYR A 283 1.50 -16.12 -12.55
CA TYR A 283 2.26 -14.92 -12.14
C TYR A 283 3.09 -14.30 -13.28
N GLN A 284 3.04 -14.88 -14.47
CA GLN A 284 3.68 -14.32 -15.65
C GLN A 284 2.64 -13.54 -16.46
N ILE A 285 2.92 -12.27 -16.69
CA ILE A 285 2.11 -11.45 -17.60
C ILE A 285 2.44 -11.95 -19.02
N PRO A 286 1.43 -12.41 -19.79
CA PRO A 286 1.68 -12.86 -21.16
C PRO A 286 2.22 -11.72 -22.02
N LEU A 287 3.07 -12.04 -22.96
CA LEU A 287 3.50 -11.07 -23.96
C LEU A 287 2.28 -10.64 -24.80
N PRO A 288 2.17 -9.36 -25.16
CA PRO A 288 1.15 -8.92 -26.12
C PRO A 288 1.25 -9.70 -27.43
N ASP A 289 0.11 -9.94 -28.08
CA ASP A 289 0.07 -10.67 -29.35
C ASP A 289 0.99 -10.06 -30.41
N GLY A 290 1.10 -8.73 -30.44
CA GLY A 290 2.02 -8.02 -31.33
C GLY A 290 3.48 -8.38 -31.13
N GLU A 291 3.92 -8.60 -29.89
CA GLU A 291 5.27 -9.06 -29.56
C GLU A 291 5.49 -10.52 -29.95
N THR A 292 4.44 -11.35 -29.85
CA THR A 292 4.50 -12.77 -30.27
C THR A 292 4.58 -12.90 -31.79
N ILE A 293 3.92 -12.00 -32.54
CA ILE A 293 3.83 -12.05 -34.02
C ILE A 293 5.01 -11.29 -34.66
N HIS A 294 5.41 -10.16 -34.08
CA HIS A 294 6.37 -9.22 -34.68
C HIS A 294 7.65 -9.02 -33.86
N GLY A 295 7.73 -9.55 -32.65
CA GLY A 295 8.91 -9.47 -31.81
C GLY A 295 10.04 -10.36 -32.35
N ASN A 296 11.28 -9.86 -32.30
CA ASN A 296 12.45 -10.68 -32.58
C ASN A 296 12.65 -11.68 -31.44
N ASN A 297 12.15 -12.89 -31.60
CA ASN A 297 12.48 -14.03 -30.75
C ASN A 297 13.92 -14.48 -31.02
N ASN A 298 14.92 -13.73 -30.55
CA ASN A 298 16.31 -14.17 -30.47
C ASN A 298 16.62 -14.65 -29.04
#